data_9ae3ca4094024173d55abdef5d561c33
#
_entry.id   9ae3ca4094024173d55abdef5d561c33
#
_cell.length_a   1.000
_cell.length_b   1.000
_cell.length_c   1.000
_cell.angle_alpha   90.00
_cell.angle_beta   90.00
_cell.angle_gamma   90.00
#
_symmetry.space_group_name_H-M   'P 1'
#
loop_
_entity.id
_entity.type
_entity.pdbx_description
1 polymer ?
#
loop_
_entity_poly.entity_id
_entity_poly.type
_entity_poly.pdbx_seq_one_letter_code
_entity_poly.pdbx_strand_id
1 'polypeptide(L)'
;MQCATPLRAQQFEIGLDMPLQFISSTEHNAATAGLVLANDADAHTVTLDNVQRIDLHFPKFTDGRAFSQAFILRRRGFTGDIRAHGDVLIDQLVQMQRSGFSSVVLRDDQNIEHGKKLLSHYKSFYQGDAIHPQPHFAKEAA
;
A
#
# COMPACT_ATOMS: atom_id res chain seq x y z
N MET A 1 26.22 -9.51 -11.37
CA MET A 1 26.63 -10.01 -10.06
C MET A 1 26.59 -8.92 -9.00
N GLN A 2 27.38 -7.90 -9.18
CA GLN A 2 27.42 -6.79 -8.23
C GLN A 2 26.17 -5.95 -8.24
N CYS A 3 25.42 -5.97 -9.34
CA CYS A 3 24.23 -5.12 -9.49
C CYS A 3 23.02 -5.64 -8.75
N ALA A 4 22.95 -6.93 -8.44
CA ALA A 4 21.74 -7.50 -7.83
C ALA A 4 21.49 -6.99 -6.42
N THR A 5 22.52 -6.89 -5.60
CA THR A 5 22.38 -6.44 -4.21
C THR A 5 22.04 -4.95 -4.11
N PRO A 6 22.71 -4.05 -4.84
CA PRO A 6 22.32 -2.64 -4.83
C PRO A 6 20.91 -2.39 -5.36
N LEU A 7 20.52 -3.12 -6.41
CA LEU A 7 19.17 -2.99 -6.97
C LEU A 7 18.11 -3.42 -5.95
N ARG A 8 18.37 -4.52 -5.25
CA ARG A 8 17.44 -5.01 -4.24
C ARG A 8 17.31 -4.02 -3.09
N ALA A 9 18.40 -3.45 -2.64
CA ALA A 9 18.39 -2.43 -1.60
C ALA A 9 17.62 -1.18 -2.05
N GLN A 10 17.84 -0.75 -3.29
CA GLN A 10 17.13 0.41 -3.84
C GLN A 10 15.63 0.18 -3.92
N GLN A 11 15.22 -1.01 -4.37
CA GLN A 11 13.79 -1.34 -4.44
C GLN A 11 13.15 -1.31 -3.07
N PHE A 12 13.85 -1.82 -2.08
CA PHE A 12 13.37 -1.83 -0.70
C PHE A 12 13.24 -0.41 -0.15
N GLU A 13 14.25 0.43 -0.39
CA GLU A 13 14.25 1.82 0.08
C GLU A 13 13.15 2.64 -0.58
N ILE A 14 12.91 2.47 -1.89
CA ILE A 14 11.87 3.19 -2.60
C ILE A 14 10.49 2.89 -1.97
N GLY A 15 10.25 1.65 -1.61
CA GLY A 15 9.00 1.28 -0.97
C GLY A 15 8.83 1.90 0.42
N LEU A 16 9.94 2.15 1.13
CA LEU A 16 9.90 2.71 2.47
C LEU A 16 9.64 4.22 2.50
N ASP A 17 10.15 4.94 1.52
CA ASP A 17 10.21 6.39 1.58
C ASP A 17 9.06 7.09 0.85
N MET A 18 8.26 6.35 0.10
CA MET A 18 7.18 6.98 -0.66
C MET A 18 5.97 7.25 0.22
N PRO A 19 5.53 8.51 0.28
CA PRO A 19 4.30 8.83 0.99
C PRO A 19 3.10 8.25 0.27
N LEU A 20 2.04 7.95 1.02
CA LEU A 20 0.79 7.51 0.46
C LEU A 20 0.20 8.62 -0.43
N GLN A 21 -0.07 8.32 -1.69
CA GLN A 21 -0.58 9.28 -2.65
C GLN A 21 -2.10 9.29 -2.64
N PHE A 22 -2.67 10.49 -2.75
CA PHE A 22 -4.11 10.68 -2.80
C PHE A 22 -4.52 10.92 -4.25
N ILE A 23 -5.42 10.07 -4.74
CA ILE A 23 -5.95 10.14 -6.11
C ILE A 23 -7.42 10.52 -6.00
N SER A 24 -7.87 11.52 -6.75
CA SER A 24 -9.28 11.88 -6.74
C SER A 24 -10.11 10.83 -7.48
N SER A 25 -11.40 10.75 -7.17
CA SER A 25 -12.30 9.81 -7.85
C SER A 25 -12.40 10.10 -9.35
N THR A 26 -12.20 11.35 -9.75
CA THR A 26 -12.21 11.73 -11.16
C THR A 26 -10.91 11.37 -11.89
N GLU A 27 -9.79 11.34 -11.18
CA GLU A 27 -8.50 10.96 -11.76
C GLU A 27 -8.31 9.45 -11.83
N HIS A 28 -8.99 8.71 -10.97
CA HIS A 28 -8.85 7.26 -10.94
C HIS A 28 -9.50 6.64 -12.17
N ASN A 29 -8.72 5.84 -12.89
CA ASN A 29 -9.19 5.11 -14.05
C ASN A 29 -8.80 3.63 -13.88
N ALA A 30 -9.79 2.79 -13.61
CA ALA A 30 -9.58 1.36 -13.43
C ALA A 30 -9.05 0.68 -14.70
N ALA A 31 -9.38 1.23 -15.88
CA ALA A 31 -8.94 0.67 -17.15
C ALA A 31 -7.42 0.78 -17.35
N THR A 32 -6.74 1.69 -16.66
CA THR A 32 -5.28 1.83 -16.75
C THR A 32 -4.55 0.96 -15.74
N ALA A 33 -5.25 0.28 -14.85
CA ALA A 33 -4.63 -0.67 -13.93
C ALA A 33 -4.10 -1.88 -14.70
N GLY A 34 -2.93 -2.36 -14.29
CA GLY A 34 -2.42 -3.63 -14.82
C GLY A 34 -3.23 -4.81 -14.32
N LEU A 35 -3.78 -4.69 -13.13
CA LEU A 35 -4.57 -5.74 -12.50
C LEU A 35 -5.55 -5.13 -11.51
N VAL A 36 -6.80 -5.58 -11.55
CA VAL A 36 -7.83 -5.18 -10.59
C VAL A 36 -8.26 -6.44 -9.85
N LEU A 37 -8.14 -6.45 -8.53
CA LEU A 37 -8.51 -7.61 -7.71
C LEU A 37 -9.74 -7.30 -6.88
N ALA A 38 -10.70 -8.22 -6.94
CA ALA A 38 -11.77 -8.25 -5.95
C ALA A 38 -11.20 -8.70 -4.60
N ASN A 39 -11.89 -8.34 -3.52
CA ASN A 39 -11.41 -8.64 -2.16
C ASN A 39 -11.39 -10.12 -1.80
N ASP A 40 -12.00 -10.98 -2.61
CA ASP A 40 -11.98 -12.42 -2.45
C ASP A 40 -10.95 -13.12 -3.35
N ALA A 41 -10.21 -12.37 -4.17
CA ALA A 41 -9.19 -12.93 -5.04
C ALA A 41 -7.96 -13.35 -4.24
N ASP A 42 -7.33 -14.44 -4.68
CA ASP A 42 -6.14 -14.96 -4.02
C ASP A 42 -4.88 -14.23 -4.52
N ALA A 43 -4.32 -13.40 -3.67
CA ALA A 43 -3.11 -12.64 -4.00
C ALA A 43 -1.86 -13.50 -4.13
N HIS A 44 -1.88 -14.74 -3.67
CA HIS A 44 -0.74 -15.64 -3.82
C HIS A 44 -0.57 -16.16 -5.25
N THR A 45 -1.65 -16.26 -6.01
CA THR A 45 -1.67 -16.94 -7.30
C THR A 45 -1.71 -16.01 -8.50
N VAL A 46 -1.96 -14.71 -8.29
CA VAL A 46 -2.06 -13.75 -9.40
C VAL A 46 -0.71 -13.56 -10.08
N THR A 47 -0.73 -13.35 -11.39
CA THR A 47 0.47 -13.09 -12.19
C THR A 47 0.84 -11.61 -12.07
N LEU A 48 2.09 -11.36 -11.69
CA LEU A 48 2.60 -10.00 -11.48
C LEU A 48 3.49 -9.51 -12.64
N ASP A 49 3.66 -10.32 -13.68
CA ASP A 49 4.55 -9.99 -14.79
C ASP A 49 3.99 -8.78 -15.57
N ASN A 50 4.84 -7.77 -15.78
CA ASN A 50 4.49 -6.54 -16.51
C ASN A 50 3.37 -5.75 -15.87
N VAL A 51 3.07 -5.98 -14.59
CA VAL A 51 2.06 -5.24 -13.86
C VAL A 51 2.73 -4.08 -13.13
N GLN A 52 2.29 -2.85 -13.39
CA GLN A 52 2.83 -1.66 -12.75
C GLN A 52 1.92 -1.13 -11.65
N ARG A 53 0.63 -1.40 -11.72
CA ARG A 53 -0.34 -0.98 -10.72
C ARG A 53 -1.36 -2.08 -10.49
N ILE A 54 -1.66 -2.33 -9.22
CA ILE A 54 -2.71 -3.26 -8.81
C ILE A 54 -3.73 -2.46 -8.01
N ASP A 55 -4.99 -2.54 -8.42
CA ASP A 55 -6.10 -1.92 -7.71
C ASP A 55 -6.78 -2.96 -6.83
N LEU A 56 -6.89 -2.67 -5.53
CA LEU A 56 -7.56 -3.54 -4.56
C LEU A 56 -8.85 -2.87 -4.12
N HIS A 57 -9.95 -3.62 -4.16
CA HIS A 57 -11.27 -3.09 -3.94
C HIS A 57 -11.74 -3.28 -2.49
N PHE A 58 -12.30 -2.23 -1.92
CA PHE A 58 -12.96 -2.24 -0.62
C PHE A 58 -14.47 -2.09 -0.84
N PRO A 59 -15.24 -3.20 -0.85
CA PRO A 59 -16.69 -3.08 -1.02
C PRO A 59 -17.37 -2.40 0.18
N LYS A 60 -16.79 -2.60 1.38
CA LYS A 60 -17.21 -1.91 2.60
C LYS A 60 -15.98 -1.59 3.42
N PHE A 61 -16.01 -0.45 4.13
CA PHE A 61 -14.88 -0.06 4.96
C PHE A 61 -14.57 -1.07 6.08
N THR A 62 -15.56 -1.88 6.45
CA THR A 62 -15.41 -2.93 7.47
C THR A 62 -14.74 -4.19 6.94
N ASP A 63 -14.60 -4.34 5.63
CA ASP A 63 -14.00 -5.52 5.02
C ASP A 63 -12.49 -5.34 4.91
N GLY A 64 -11.73 -6.08 5.72
CA GLY A 64 -10.30 -5.94 5.80
C GLY A 64 -9.49 -6.86 4.90
N ARG A 65 -10.13 -7.64 4.03
CA ARG A 65 -9.41 -8.63 3.20
C ARG A 65 -8.38 -8.00 2.26
N ALA A 66 -8.65 -6.79 1.75
CA ALA A 66 -7.73 -6.10 0.86
C ALA A 66 -6.41 -5.72 1.55
N PHE A 67 -6.41 -5.51 2.86
CA PHE A 67 -5.17 -5.28 3.61
C PHE A 67 -4.24 -6.50 3.52
N SER A 68 -4.79 -7.69 3.69
CA SER A 68 -4.01 -8.93 3.57
C SER A 68 -3.51 -9.12 2.14
N GLN A 69 -4.33 -8.83 1.14
CA GLN A 69 -3.90 -8.90 -0.25
C GLN A 69 -2.69 -8.01 -0.52
N ALA A 70 -2.72 -6.75 -0.05
CA ALA A 70 -1.60 -5.84 -0.23
C ALA A 70 -0.34 -6.36 0.45
N PHE A 71 -0.45 -6.86 1.67
CA PHE A 71 0.67 -7.41 2.42
C PHE A 71 1.30 -8.59 1.67
N ILE A 72 0.48 -9.50 1.16
CA ILE A 72 0.94 -10.67 0.40
C ILE A 72 1.67 -10.22 -0.87
N LEU A 73 1.11 -9.26 -1.61
CA LEU A 73 1.73 -8.77 -2.84
C LEU A 73 3.10 -8.16 -2.57
N ARG A 74 3.25 -7.38 -1.50
CA ARG A 74 4.54 -6.82 -1.11
C ARG A 74 5.53 -7.91 -0.72
N ARG A 75 5.10 -8.92 0.00
CA ARG A 75 5.95 -10.06 0.37
C ARG A 75 6.40 -10.87 -0.84
N ARG A 76 5.58 -10.92 -1.88
CA ARG A 76 5.97 -11.56 -3.16
C ARG A 76 6.99 -10.72 -3.95
N GLY A 77 7.32 -9.52 -3.48
CA GLY A 77 8.30 -8.67 -4.13
C GLY A 77 7.72 -7.66 -5.11
N PHE A 78 6.41 -7.48 -5.14
CA PHE A 78 5.80 -6.46 -6.00
C PHE A 78 6.20 -5.08 -5.51
N THR A 79 6.82 -4.27 -6.39
CA THR A 79 7.32 -2.93 -6.07
C THR A 79 6.54 -1.82 -6.75
N GLY A 80 5.53 -2.14 -7.54
CA GLY A 80 4.69 -1.17 -8.22
C GLY A 80 3.65 -0.51 -7.31
N ASP A 81 2.73 0.21 -7.90
CA ASP A 81 1.66 0.91 -7.19
C ASP A 81 0.58 -0.08 -6.76
N ILE A 82 0.23 -0.07 -5.48
CA ILE A 82 -0.94 -0.77 -4.96
C ILE A 82 -1.93 0.30 -4.51
N ARG A 83 -3.08 0.33 -5.18
CA ARG A 83 -4.08 1.39 -5.00
C ARG A 83 -5.33 0.84 -4.33
N ALA A 84 -5.79 1.53 -3.29
CA ALA A 84 -7.05 1.24 -2.63
C ALA A 84 -8.17 2.06 -3.27
N HIS A 85 -9.29 1.44 -3.55
CA HIS A 85 -10.47 2.13 -4.05
C HIS A 85 -11.75 1.48 -3.52
N GLY A 86 -12.86 2.21 -3.64
CA GLY A 86 -14.16 1.78 -3.14
C GLY A 86 -14.54 2.54 -1.87
N ASP A 87 -14.88 1.83 -0.83
CA ASP A 87 -15.30 2.42 0.43
C ASP A 87 -14.09 2.73 1.34
N VAL A 88 -13.30 3.74 0.93
CA VAL A 88 -12.03 4.09 1.56
C VAL A 88 -12.22 5.33 2.43
N LEU A 89 -11.93 5.21 3.72
CA LEU A 89 -12.09 6.27 4.71
C LEU A 89 -10.72 6.76 5.23
N ILE A 90 -10.67 8.00 5.71
CA ILE A 90 -9.42 8.60 6.18
C ILE A 90 -8.85 7.91 7.41
N ASP A 91 -9.68 7.33 8.26
CA ASP A 91 -9.21 6.64 9.48
C ASP A 91 -8.51 5.32 9.20
N GLN A 92 -8.57 4.82 7.96
CA GLN A 92 -7.89 3.60 7.55
C GLN A 92 -6.53 3.86 6.89
N LEU A 93 -6.17 5.11 6.64
CA LEU A 93 -4.99 5.47 5.84
C LEU A 93 -3.69 4.97 6.43
N VAL A 94 -3.50 5.09 7.75
CA VAL A 94 -2.29 4.62 8.41
C VAL A 94 -2.13 3.11 8.22
N GLN A 95 -3.21 2.36 8.42
CA GLN A 95 -3.18 0.92 8.22
C GLN A 95 -2.93 0.55 6.76
N MET A 96 -3.51 1.28 5.81
CA MET A 96 -3.25 1.06 4.39
C MET A 96 -1.78 1.25 4.06
N GLN A 97 -1.17 2.33 4.52
CA GLN A 97 0.24 2.57 4.29
C GLN A 97 1.10 1.44 4.88
N ARG A 98 0.81 1.03 6.10
CA ARG A 98 1.56 -0.04 6.77
C ARG A 98 1.35 -1.40 6.12
N SER A 99 0.20 -1.62 5.49
CA SER A 99 -0.09 -2.87 4.78
C SER A 99 0.54 -2.93 3.39
N GLY A 100 1.06 -1.82 2.88
CA GLY A 100 1.76 -1.80 1.61
C GLY A 100 1.10 -1.01 0.50
N PHE A 101 -0.04 -0.36 0.75
CA PHE A 101 -0.66 0.53 -0.23
C PHE A 101 0.21 1.75 -0.48
N SER A 102 0.32 2.15 -1.74
CA SER A 102 1.07 3.34 -2.15
C SER A 102 0.16 4.47 -2.63
N SER A 103 -1.08 4.19 -2.98
CA SER A 103 -2.06 5.22 -3.36
C SER A 103 -3.45 4.84 -2.90
N VAL A 104 -4.30 5.85 -2.72
CA VAL A 104 -5.68 5.67 -2.28
C VAL A 104 -6.60 6.58 -3.06
N VAL A 105 -7.80 6.09 -3.34
CA VAL A 105 -8.93 6.86 -3.86
C VAL A 105 -9.93 6.99 -2.72
N LEU A 106 -9.92 8.15 -2.04
CA LEU A 106 -10.86 8.38 -0.94
C LEU A 106 -12.27 8.59 -1.46
N ARG A 107 -13.25 8.23 -0.64
CA ARG A 107 -14.63 8.63 -0.87
C ARG A 107 -14.72 10.16 -0.94
N ASP A 108 -15.64 10.66 -1.76
CA ASP A 108 -15.78 12.10 -1.99
C ASP A 108 -16.16 12.89 -0.73
N ASP A 109 -16.77 12.24 0.25
CA ASP A 109 -17.15 12.86 1.52
C ASP A 109 -16.00 12.94 2.54
N GLN A 110 -14.80 12.45 2.21
CA GLN A 110 -13.66 12.44 3.10
C GLN A 110 -12.79 13.69 2.93
N ASN A 111 -12.26 14.19 4.04
CA ASN A 111 -11.38 15.36 4.05
C ASN A 111 -9.93 14.92 3.90
N ILE A 112 -9.32 15.23 2.76
CA ILE A 112 -7.94 14.83 2.44
C ILE A 112 -6.94 15.47 3.41
N GLU A 113 -7.12 16.73 3.77
CA GLU A 113 -6.20 17.41 4.69
C GLU A 113 -6.19 16.76 6.06
N HIS A 114 -7.36 16.36 6.55
CA HIS A 114 -7.45 15.62 7.80
C HIS A 114 -6.76 14.26 7.67
N GLY A 115 -6.93 13.58 6.53
CA GLY A 115 -6.26 12.31 6.26
C GLY A 115 -4.74 12.44 6.30
N LYS A 116 -4.20 13.49 5.72
CA LYS A 116 -2.76 13.75 5.76
C LYS A 116 -2.26 13.98 7.18
N LYS A 117 -3.03 14.67 8.01
CA LYS A 117 -2.68 14.86 9.43
C LYS A 117 -2.64 13.53 10.18
N LEU A 118 -3.60 12.65 9.91
CA LEU A 118 -3.63 11.33 10.54
C LEU A 118 -2.40 10.50 10.16
N LEU A 119 -1.95 10.57 8.91
CA LEU A 119 -0.75 9.87 8.46
C LEU A 119 0.51 10.36 9.15
N SER A 120 0.58 11.64 9.50
CA SER A 120 1.76 12.23 10.13
C SER A 120 1.71 12.15 11.66
N HIS A 121 0.65 11.62 12.24
CA HIS A 121 0.45 11.61 13.70
C HIS A 121 1.49 10.75 14.42
N TYR A 122 1.79 9.56 13.90
CA TYR A 122 2.81 8.68 14.46
C TYR A 122 4.01 8.64 13.54
N LYS A 123 5.19 8.88 14.11
CA LYS A 123 6.45 8.86 13.33
C LYS A 123 7.04 7.46 13.22
N SER A 124 6.72 6.58 14.18
CA SER A 124 7.24 5.22 14.19
C SER A 124 6.27 4.30 14.92
N PHE A 125 6.42 3.00 14.69
CA PHE A 125 5.54 1.98 15.25
C PHE A 125 6.38 0.92 15.94
N TYR A 126 5.85 0.38 17.03
CA TYR A 126 6.53 -0.65 17.79
C TYR A 126 6.77 -1.91 16.94
N GLN A 127 5.74 -2.37 16.26
CA GLN A 127 5.83 -3.57 15.41
C GLN A 127 6.24 -3.22 13.99
N GLY A 128 6.91 -4.17 13.31
CA GLY A 128 7.18 -4.05 11.90
C GLY A 128 5.93 -4.20 11.06
N ASP A 129 6.00 -3.74 9.82
CA ASP A 129 4.91 -3.81 8.86
C ASP A 129 5.45 -4.11 7.45
N ALA A 130 4.59 -4.02 6.43
CA ALA A 130 4.99 -4.33 5.06
C ALA A 130 6.00 -3.35 4.48
N ILE A 131 5.99 -2.10 4.94
CA ILE A 131 6.89 -1.04 4.48
C ILE A 131 8.15 -1.00 5.33
N HIS A 132 7.99 -1.14 6.64
CA HIS A 132 9.09 -1.14 7.61
C HIS A 132 9.09 -2.48 8.34
N PRO A 133 9.73 -3.52 7.76
CA PRO A 133 9.67 -4.88 8.33
C PRO A 133 10.27 -4.99 9.73
N GLN A 134 11.27 -4.16 10.05
CA GLN A 134 11.88 -4.21 11.37
C GLN A 134 11.09 -3.38 12.37
N PRO A 135 10.81 -3.92 13.56
CA PRO A 135 10.16 -3.16 14.60
C PRO A 135 11.07 -2.03 15.11
N HIS A 136 10.46 -1.01 15.69
CA HIS A 136 11.18 0.17 16.16
C HIS A 136 12.32 -0.18 17.13
N PHE A 137 12.08 -1.09 18.07
CA PHE A 137 13.10 -1.47 19.05
C PHE A 137 14.31 -2.15 18.41
N ALA A 138 14.13 -2.87 17.30
CA ALA A 138 15.24 -3.50 16.61
C ALA A 138 16.14 -2.50 15.90
N LYS A 139 15.56 -1.38 15.43
CA LYS A 139 16.33 -0.31 14.79
C LYS A 139 17.24 0.40 15.79
N GLU A 140 16.79 0.58 17.01
CA GLU A 140 17.60 1.23 18.05
C GLU A 140 18.79 0.39 18.45
N ALA A 141 18.68 -0.90 18.36
CA ALA A 141 19.76 -1.82 18.70
C ALA A 141 20.90 -1.80 17.68
N ALA A 142 20.61 -1.32 16.48
CA ALA A 142 21.61 -1.20 15.43
C ALA A 142 22.30 0.15 15.50
#